data_b1bb4f15c97382ee04ce193fb1c218a3
#
_entry.id   b1bb4f15c97382ee04ce193fb1c218a3
#
_cell.length_a   1.000
_cell.length_b   1.000
_cell.length_c   1.000
_cell.angle_alpha   90.00
_cell.angle_beta   90.00
_cell.angle_gamma   90.00
#
_symmetry.space_group_name_H-M   'P 1'
#
loop_
_entity.id
_entity.type
_entity.pdbx_description
1 polymer ?
#
loop_
_entity_poly.entity_id
_entity_poly.type
_entity_poly.pdbx_seq_one_letter_code
_entity_poly.pdbx_strand_id
1 'polypeptide(L)'
;VAWAIQKESLFMLVMTLTSSLNLVLGAKGKVAGLYFAIINSALYAINCMGIPLYGEVMYNLIYSIPVSAIAIFTWKKNMTKGGEVKFRTMTPKIMLTTVAVTIIGVLGYMQILKWMGGNLPFMDSLTTVVSVVASFLYLLRFSEQWAMWAIVNALSIVMWIMVFMQGDSSALLIILSLIHI
;
A
#
# COMPACT_ATOMS: atom_id res chain seq x y z
N VAL A 1 -0.32 12.86 -18.73
CA VAL A 1 -1.21 12.72 -19.92
C VAL A 1 -2.66 12.58 -19.48
N ALA A 2 -3.00 11.62 -18.56
CA ALA A 2 -4.37 11.41 -18.06
C ALA A 2 -4.96 12.68 -17.42
N TRP A 3 -4.18 13.41 -16.61
CA TRP A 3 -4.60 14.66 -16.01
C TRP A 3 -4.99 15.74 -17.04
N ALA A 4 -4.19 15.88 -18.11
CA ALA A 4 -4.46 16.88 -19.15
C ALA A 4 -5.75 16.56 -19.95
N ILE A 5 -6.10 15.28 -20.07
CA ILE A 5 -7.31 14.83 -20.77
C ILE A 5 -8.57 15.03 -19.92
N GLN A 6 -8.47 14.76 -18.59
CA GLN A 6 -9.61 14.80 -17.66
C GLN A 6 -9.85 16.16 -17.01
N LYS A 7 -9.00 17.18 -17.26
CA LYS A 7 -9.05 18.51 -16.64
C LYS A 7 -9.13 18.45 -15.11
N GLU A 8 -8.40 17.51 -14.50
CA GLU A 8 -8.37 17.38 -13.05
C GLU A 8 -7.71 18.60 -12.37
N SER A 9 -8.04 18.81 -11.10
CA SER A 9 -7.50 19.93 -10.33
C SER A 9 -5.98 19.84 -10.17
N LEU A 10 -5.31 20.99 -10.02
CA LEU A 10 -3.87 21.05 -9.72
C LEU A 10 -3.51 20.24 -8.46
N PHE A 11 -4.42 20.17 -7.51
CA PHE A 11 -4.27 19.37 -6.30
C PHE A 11 -4.12 17.88 -6.59
N MET A 12 -4.94 17.32 -7.48
CA MET A 12 -4.85 15.92 -7.90
C MET A 12 -3.54 15.65 -8.67
N LEU A 13 -3.08 16.59 -9.47
CA LEU A 13 -1.78 16.49 -10.14
C LEU A 13 -0.64 16.39 -9.11
N VAL A 14 -0.63 17.25 -8.09
CA VAL A 14 0.39 17.23 -7.03
C VAL A 14 0.35 15.91 -6.25
N MET A 15 -0.84 15.39 -5.94
CA MET A 15 -0.99 14.08 -5.29
C MET A 15 -0.38 12.96 -6.15
N THR A 16 -0.70 12.93 -7.44
CA THR A 16 -0.18 11.91 -8.37
C THR A 16 1.35 11.99 -8.50
N LEU A 17 1.91 13.19 -8.60
CA LEU A 17 3.35 13.40 -8.68
C LEU A 17 4.06 12.97 -7.38
N THR A 18 3.52 13.34 -6.22
CA THR A 18 4.11 12.94 -4.93
C THR A 18 4.05 11.43 -4.72
N SER A 19 2.96 10.77 -5.13
CA SER A 19 2.82 9.31 -5.11
C SER A 19 3.85 8.63 -6.02
N SER A 20 3.99 9.11 -7.25
CA SER A 20 4.95 8.56 -8.22
C SER A 20 6.40 8.74 -7.74
N LEU A 21 6.73 9.90 -7.17
CA LEU A 21 8.06 10.17 -6.61
C LEU A 21 8.35 9.28 -5.39
N ASN A 22 7.37 9.06 -4.51
CA ASN A 22 7.48 8.12 -3.41
C ASN A 22 7.85 6.72 -3.93
N LEU A 23 7.10 6.22 -4.92
CA LEU A 23 7.31 4.87 -5.48
C LEU A 23 8.70 4.73 -6.11
N VAL A 24 9.08 5.64 -7.01
CA VAL A 24 10.36 5.59 -7.73
C VAL A 24 11.56 5.75 -6.80
N LEU A 25 11.50 6.70 -5.86
CA LEU A 25 12.59 6.93 -4.90
C LEU A 25 12.68 5.82 -3.86
N GLY A 26 11.53 5.28 -3.43
CA GLY A 26 11.46 4.12 -2.55
C GLY A 26 12.07 2.87 -3.19
N ALA A 27 11.79 2.63 -4.48
CA ALA A 27 12.39 1.54 -5.26
C ALA A 27 13.91 1.66 -5.37
N LYS A 28 14.43 2.90 -5.47
CA LYS A 28 15.87 3.19 -5.46
C LYS A 28 16.49 3.18 -4.07
N GLY A 29 15.74 2.85 -3.02
CA GLY A 29 16.24 2.88 -1.64
C GLY A 29 16.57 4.27 -1.11
N LYS A 30 16.01 5.34 -1.71
CA LYS A 30 16.27 6.71 -1.27
C LYS A 30 15.27 7.13 -0.20
N VAL A 31 15.79 7.60 0.95
CA VAL A 31 14.97 8.10 2.06
C VAL A 31 14.05 9.24 1.63
N ALA A 32 14.41 9.99 0.58
CA ALA A 32 13.57 11.03 0.00
C ALA A 32 12.17 10.52 -0.40
N GLY A 33 12.04 9.27 -0.83
CA GLY A 33 10.75 8.64 -1.13
C GLY A 33 9.81 8.64 0.08
N LEU A 34 10.32 8.38 1.28
CA LEU A 34 9.51 8.36 2.50
C LEU A 34 8.98 9.75 2.90
N TYR A 35 9.70 10.83 2.59
CA TYR A 35 9.17 12.18 2.77
C TYR A 35 8.01 12.46 1.80
N PHE A 36 8.15 12.03 0.54
CA PHE A 36 7.04 12.12 -0.42
C PHE A 36 5.85 11.22 -0.01
N ALA A 37 6.09 10.07 0.63
CA ALA A 37 5.02 9.25 1.21
C ALA A 37 4.22 10.01 2.27
N ILE A 38 4.89 10.69 3.20
CA ILE A 38 4.25 11.51 4.24
C ILE A 38 3.43 12.64 3.60
N ILE A 39 4.02 13.37 2.65
CA ILE A 39 3.33 14.47 1.95
C ILE A 39 2.10 13.93 1.22
N ASN A 40 2.25 12.84 0.48
CA ASN A 40 1.13 12.21 -0.24
C ASN A 40 0.02 11.75 0.71
N SER A 41 0.35 11.10 1.82
CA SER A 41 -0.63 10.67 2.82
C SER A 41 -1.38 11.85 3.45
N ALA A 42 -0.70 12.96 3.70
CA ALA A 42 -1.34 14.17 4.21
C ALA A 42 -2.30 14.79 3.18
N LEU A 43 -1.87 14.92 1.92
CA LEU A 43 -2.70 15.42 0.83
C LEU A 43 -3.92 14.51 0.59
N TYR A 44 -3.72 13.21 0.62
CA TYR A 44 -4.78 12.23 0.45
C TYR A 44 -5.80 12.30 1.61
N ALA A 45 -5.34 12.44 2.85
CA ALA A 45 -6.21 12.64 4.01
C ALA A 45 -7.06 13.91 3.86
N ILE A 46 -6.46 15.03 3.42
CA ILE A 46 -7.19 16.28 3.14
C ILE A 46 -8.24 16.08 2.05
N ASN A 47 -7.91 15.37 0.98
CA ASN A 47 -8.85 15.05 -0.09
C ASN A 47 -10.04 14.22 0.43
N CYS A 48 -9.79 13.24 1.28
CA CYS A 48 -10.81 12.38 1.86
C CYS A 48 -11.70 13.10 2.91
N MET A 49 -11.23 14.20 3.51
CA MET A 49 -12.05 15.02 4.39
C MET A 49 -13.18 15.74 3.63
N GLY A 50 -12.96 16.06 2.35
CA GLY A 50 -13.98 16.64 1.47
C GLY A 50 -15.05 15.66 1.00
N ILE A 51 -14.77 14.36 1.14
CA ILE A 51 -15.68 13.24 0.89
C ILE A 51 -15.74 12.46 2.21
N PRO A 52 -16.89 12.07 2.79
CA PRO A 52 -16.95 11.47 4.14
C PRO A 52 -16.32 10.06 4.22
N LEU A 53 -15.04 9.95 3.80
CA LEU A 53 -14.24 8.73 3.86
C LEU A 53 -13.34 8.74 5.11
N TYR A 54 -13.96 8.77 6.28
CA TYR A 54 -13.24 8.88 7.56
C TYR A 54 -12.26 7.73 7.81
N GLY A 55 -12.55 6.53 7.30
CA GLY A 55 -11.63 5.38 7.38
C GLY A 55 -10.29 5.65 6.68
N GLU A 56 -10.34 6.23 5.48
CA GLU A 56 -9.15 6.62 4.72
C GLU A 56 -8.35 7.73 5.43
N VAL A 57 -9.04 8.71 6.02
CA VAL A 57 -8.40 9.77 6.81
C VAL A 57 -7.65 9.16 7.99
N MET A 58 -8.30 8.29 8.76
CA MET A 58 -7.70 7.61 9.90
C MET A 58 -6.51 6.73 9.49
N TYR A 59 -6.65 5.96 8.41
CA TYR A 59 -5.56 5.14 7.87
C TYR A 59 -4.33 5.99 7.55
N ASN A 60 -4.51 7.09 6.82
CA ASN A 60 -3.39 7.94 6.41
C ASN A 60 -2.73 8.65 7.60
N LEU A 61 -3.50 9.22 8.53
CA LEU A 61 -2.98 9.98 9.67
C LEU A 61 -2.41 9.08 10.77
N ILE A 62 -3.07 7.97 11.11
CA ILE A 62 -2.71 7.13 12.26
C ILE A 62 -1.75 6.00 11.87
N TYR A 63 -1.81 5.52 10.63
CA TYR A 63 -0.97 4.41 10.18
C TYR A 63 0.11 4.86 9.19
N SER A 64 -0.25 5.43 8.04
CA SER A 64 0.68 5.68 6.94
C SER A 64 1.78 6.71 7.31
N ILE A 65 1.39 7.85 7.89
CA ILE A 65 2.35 8.89 8.31
C ILE A 65 3.29 8.38 9.43
N PRO A 66 2.82 7.80 10.55
CA PRO A 66 3.70 7.27 11.58
C PRO A 66 4.63 6.15 11.08
N VAL A 67 4.13 5.22 10.27
CA VAL A 67 4.94 4.14 9.69
C VAL A 67 6.04 4.71 8.79
N SER A 68 5.72 5.69 7.95
CA SER A 68 6.71 6.37 7.10
C SER A 68 7.74 7.15 7.93
N ALA A 69 7.33 7.80 9.01
CA ALA A 69 8.25 8.48 9.92
C ALA A 69 9.21 7.50 10.60
N ILE A 70 8.72 6.37 11.12
CA ILE A 70 9.57 5.32 11.69
C ILE A 70 10.51 4.74 10.62
N ALA A 71 10.03 4.55 9.40
CA ALA A 71 10.83 4.09 8.28
C ALA A 71 11.99 5.06 7.97
N ILE A 72 11.77 6.38 8.04
CA ILE A 72 12.83 7.38 7.86
C ILE A 72 13.96 7.16 8.86
N PHE A 73 13.66 6.97 10.15
CA PHE A 73 14.69 6.70 11.17
C PHE A 73 15.43 5.39 10.90
N THR A 74 14.69 4.33 10.61
CA THR A 74 15.25 3.00 10.31
C THR A 74 16.14 3.04 9.07
N TRP A 75 15.71 3.73 8.02
CA TRP A 75 16.43 3.83 6.77
C TRP A 75 17.67 4.73 6.90
N LYS A 76 17.57 5.90 7.54
CA LYS A 76 18.71 6.79 7.78
C LYS A 76 19.84 6.10 8.54
N LYS A 77 19.52 5.29 9.54
CA LYS A 77 20.50 4.52 10.31
C LYS A 77 21.27 3.50 9.47
N ASN A 78 20.72 3.11 8.31
CA ASN A 78 21.25 2.04 7.48
C ASN A 78 21.59 2.51 6.04
N MET A 79 21.84 3.81 5.89
CA MET A 79 22.27 4.38 4.61
C MET A 79 23.72 3.99 4.29
N THR A 80 23.98 3.76 3.01
CA THR A 80 25.33 3.62 2.47
C THR A 80 25.96 5.00 2.23
N LYS A 81 27.27 5.03 1.97
CA LYS A 81 27.97 6.27 1.58
C LYS A 81 27.40 6.90 0.29
N GLY A 82 26.72 6.12 -0.56
CA GLY A 82 26.05 6.58 -1.78
C GLY A 82 24.67 7.20 -1.56
N GLY A 83 24.21 7.33 -0.31
CA GLY A 83 22.91 7.94 0.00
C GLY A 83 21.70 7.03 -0.26
N GLU A 84 21.94 5.75 -0.47
CA GLU A 84 20.90 4.73 -0.67
C GLU A 84 20.87 3.77 0.52
N VAL A 85 19.70 3.26 0.83
CA VAL A 85 19.51 2.30 1.91
C VAL A 85 19.89 0.91 1.45
N LYS A 86 20.66 0.20 2.26
CA LYS A 86 20.98 -1.20 2.00
C LYS A 86 19.76 -2.07 2.31
N PHE A 87 19.14 -2.60 1.27
CA PHE A 87 18.13 -3.65 1.41
C PHE A 87 18.79 -4.94 1.91
N ARG A 88 18.02 -5.74 2.61
CA ARG A 88 18.43 -7.06 3.10
C ARG A 88 17.45 -8.11 2.59
N THR A 89 17.91 -9.34 2.44
CA THR A 89 17.10 -10.49 2.09
C THR A 89 16.64 -11.23 3.34
N MET A 90 15.48 -11.87 3.27
CA MET A 90 15.01 -12.72 4.35
C MET A 90 15.85 -13.99 4.46
N THR A 91 16.17 -14.38 5.70
CA THR A 91 16.62 -15.74 5.94
C THR A 91 15.44 -16.71 5.83
N PRO A 92 15.68 -18.02 5.51
CA PRO A 92 14.59 -19.00 5.43
C PRO A 92 13.72 -19.05 6.69
N LYS A 93 14.31 -18.81 7.85
CA LYS A 93 13.61 -18.77 9.13
C LYS A 93 12.65 -17.58 9.22
N ILE A 94 13.10 -16.38 8.82
CA ILE A 94 12.26 -15.17 8.79
C ILE A 94 11.14 -15.36 7.77
N MET A 95 11.44 -15.92 6.58
CA MET A 95 10.45 -16.17 5.55
C MET A 95 9.36 -17.13 6.05
N LEU A 96 9.72 -18.25 6.68
CA LEU A 96 8.75 -19.19 7.26
C LEU A 96 7.88 -18.51 8.33
N THR A 97 8.49 -17.72 9.21
CA THR A 97 7.75 -16.96 10.24
C THR A 97 6.79 -15.96 9.61
N THR A 98 7.21 -15.23 8.58
CA THR A 98 6.36 -14.27 7.86
C THR A 98 5.17 -14.97 7.21
N VAL A 99 5.39 -16.11 6.55
CA VAL A 99 4.30 -16.91 5.95
C VAL A 99 3.33 -17.39 7.03
N ALA A 100 3.83 -17.94 8.14
CA ALA A 100 2.97 -18.40 9.23
C ALA A 100 2.13 -17.27 9.83
N VAL A 101 2.74 -16.11 10.11
CA VAL A 101 2.05 -14.92 10.62
C VAL A 101 0.99 -14.43 9.62
N THR A 102 1.32 -14.43 8.32
CA THR A 102 0.37 -14.06 7.27
C THR A 102 -0.84 -14.98 7.26
N ILE A 103 -0.64 -16.30 7.30
CA ILE A 103 -1.75 -17.28 7.31
C ILE A 103 -2.64 -17.09 8.53
N ILE A 104 -2.05 -16.97 9.73
CA ILE A 104 -2.78 -16.76 10.97
C ILE A 104 -3.56 -15.43 10.91
N GLY A 105 -2.92 -14.37 10.42
CA GLY A 105 -3.55 -13.07 10.25
C GLY A 105 -4.73 -13.10 9.29
N VAL A 106 -4.59 -13.77 8.14
CA VAL A 106 -5.68 -13.93 7.16
C VAL A 106 -6.85 -14.68 7.77
N LEU A 107 -6.59 -15.81 8.44
CA LEU A 107 -7.65 -16.61 9.06
C LEU A 107 -8.38 -15.84 10.18
N GLY A 108 -7.63 -15.12 11.02
CA GLY A 108 -8.19 -14.32 12.09
C GLY A 108 -9.02 -13.13 11.56
N TYR A 109 -8.44 -12.36 10.64
CA TYR A 109 -9.12 -11.19 10.07
C TYR A 109 -10.34 -11.58 9.24
N MET A 110 -10.28 -12.71 8.51
CA MET A 110 -11.42 -13.26 7.80
C MET A 110 -12.64 -13.53 8.73
N GLN A 111 -12.40 -14.01 9.96
CA GLN A 111 -13.49 -14.22 10.91
C GLN A 111 -14.13 -12.89 11.35
N ILE A 112 -13.32 -11.87 11.56
CA ILE A 112 -13.82 -10.53 11.89
C ILE A 112 -14.67 -9.99 10.74
N LEU A 113 -14.21 -10.09 9.50
CA LEU A 113 -14.95 -9.64 8.32
C LEU A 113 -16.25 -10.41 8.12
N LYS A 114 -16.25 -11.72 8.37
CA LYS A 114 -17.50 -12.53 8.36
C LYS A 114 -18.50 -12.06 9.39
N TRP A 115 -18.03 -11.78 10.60
CA TRP A 115 -18.88 -11.26 11.67
C TRP A 115 -19.46 -9.89 11.34
N MET A 116 -18.72 -9.05 10.62
CA MET A 116 -19.16 -7.73 10.13
C MET A 116 -20.07 -7.80 8.89
N GLY A 117 -20.29 -8.99 8.30
CA GLY A 117 -21.12 -9.17 7.10
C GLY A 117 -20.42 -8.81 5.78
N GLY A 118 -19.09 -8.90 5.72
CA GLY A 118 -18.31 -8.62 4.52
C GLY A 118 -18.69 -9.51 3.33
N ASN A 119 -18.69 -8.95 2.12
CA ASN A 119 -19.13 -9.64 0.90
C ASN A 119 -18.14 -10.73 0.44
N LEU A 120 -16.83 -10.43 0.44
CA LEU A 120 -15.74 -11.34 0.04
C LEU A 120 -14.69 -11.47 1.15
N PRO A 121 -15.05 -11.99 2.35
CA PRO A 121 -14.22 -11.89 3.54
C PRO A 121 -12.87 -12.58 3.41
N PHE A 122 -12.74 -13.63 2.61
CA PHE A 122 -11.46 -14.30 2.35
C PHE A 122 -10.54 -13.44 1.48
N MET A 123 -11.02 -12.94 0.34
CA MET A 123 -10.20 -12.13 -0.58
C MET A 123 -9.80 -10.80 0.05
N ASP A 124 -10.74 -10.14 0.73
CA ASP A 124 -10.50 -8.89 1.45
C ASP A 124 -9.48 -9.08 2.60
N SER A 125 -9.61 -10.15 3.40
CA SER A 125 -8.62 -10.46 4.43
C SER A 125 -7.24 -10.77 3.85
N LEU A 126 -7.18 -11.48 2.73
CA LEU A 126 -5.93 -11.86 2.08
C LEU A 126 -5.20 -10.63 1.56
N THR A 127 -5.88 -9.77 0.80
CA THR A 127 -5.28 -8.53 0.27
C THR A 127 -4.83 -7.59 1.39
N THR A 128 -5.65 -7.40 2.40
CA THR A 128 -5.35 -6.51 3.54
C THR A 128 -4.17 -7.00 4.35
N VAL A 129 -4.17 -8.26 4.77
CA VAL A 129 -3.09 -8.79 5.63
C VAL A 129 -1.77 -8.86 4.87
N VAL A 130 -1.76 -9.26 3.59
CA VAL A 130 -0.55 -9.28 2.77
C VAL A 130 -0.01 -7.85 2.57
N SER A 131 -0.87 -6.84 2.39
CA SER A 131 -0.48 -5.43 2.31
C SER A 131 0.17 -4.93 3.60
N VAL A 132 -0.40 -5.28 4.75
CA VAL A 132 0.19 -4.93 6.07
C VAL A 132 1.56 -5.57 6.22
N VAL A 133 1.69 -6.86 5.90
CA VAL A 133 2.98 -7.56 5.94
C VAL A 133 3.99 -6.92 4.97
N ALA A 134 3.61 -6.62 3.74
CA ALA A 134 4.45 -5.93 2.76
C ALA A 134 4.96 -4.58 3.30
N SER A 135 4.08 -3.80 3.96
CA SER A 135 4.43 -2.52 4.58
C SER A 135 5.45 -2.68 5.71
N PHE A 136 5.32 -3.72 6.55
CA PHE A 136 6.32 -4.04 7.57
C PHE A 136 7.65 -4.48 6.97
N LEU A 137 7.64 -5.26 5.90
CA LEU A 137 8.86 -5.64 5.19
C LEU A 137 9.55 -4.42 4.57
N TYR A 138 8.78 -3.46 4.05
CA TYR A 138 9.28 -2.18 3.57
C TYR A 138 9.95 -1.39 4.69
N LEU A 139 9.27 -1.23 5.83
CA LEU A 139 9.81 -0.58 7.02
C LEU A 139 11.15 -1.19 7.46
N LEU A 140 11.23 -2.52 7.45
CA LEU A 140 12.39 -3.30 7.85
C LEU A 140 13.43 -3.46 6.73
N ARG A 141 13.21 -2.88 5.56
CA ARG A 141 14.11 -2.86 4.38
C ARG A 141 14.34 -4.26 3.77
N PHE A 142 13.37 -5.13 3.81
CA PHE A 142 13.47 -6.41 3.11
C PHE A 142 13.14 -6.23 1.63
N SER A 143 13.95 -6.84 0.73
CA SER A 143 13.72 -6.79 -0.73
C SER A 143 12.47 -7.54 -1.16
N GLU A 144 12.08 -8.56 -0.42
CA GLU A 144 10.92 -9.42 -0.69
C GLU A 144 9.59 -8.66 -0.61
N GLN A 145 9.58 -7.46 -0.03
CA GLN A 145 8.41 -6.57 -0.08
C GLN A 145 7.88 -6.36 -1.50
N TRP A 146 8.78 -6.26 -2.50
CA TRP A 146 8.37 -6.02 -3.89
C TRP A 146 7.57 -7.18 -4.46
N ALA A 147 7.97 -8.40 -4.14
CA ALA A 147 7.19 -9.59 -4.48
C ALA A 147 5.83 -9.60 -3.78
N MET A 148 5.77 -9.18 -2.49
CA MET A 148 4.51 -9.09 -1.74
C MET A 148 3.57 -8.05 -2.37
N TRP A 149 4.08 -6.88 -2.74
CA TRP A 149 3.27 -5.87 -3.44
C TRP A 149 2.75 -6.35 -4.80
N ALA A 150 3.57 -7.07 -5.57
CA ALA A 150 3.12 -7.69 -6.82
C ALA A 150 1.99 -8.70 -6.58
N ILE A 151 2.11 -9.52 -5.52
CA ILE A 151 1.05 -10.46 -5.11
C ILE A 151 -0.22 -9.70 -4.71
N VAL A 152 -0.11 -8.64 -3.91
CA VAL A 152 -1.26 -7.81 -3.51
C VAL A 152 -1.98 -7.25 -4.74
N ASN A 153 -1.25 -6.69 -5.70
CA ASN A 153 -1.85 -6.14 -6.91
C ASN A 153 -2.58 -7.22 -7.72
N ALA A 154 -1.98 -8.39 -7.90
CA ALA A 154 -2.61 -9.51 -8.58
C ALA A 154 -3.89 -9.99 -7.87
N LEU A 155 -3.84 -10.14 -6.54
CA LEU A 155 -4.99 -10.52 -5.73
C LEU A 155 -6.10 -9.46 -5.76
N SER A 156 -5.74 -8.18 -5.73
CA SER A 156 -6.68 -7.07 -5.84
C SER A 156 -7.40 -7.07 -7.18
N ILE A 157 -6.69 -7.32 -8.29
CA ILE A 157 -7.32 -7.46 -9.61
C ILE A 157 -8.35 -8.61 -9.60
N VAL A 158 -7.97 -9.78 -9.07
CA VAL A 158 -8.90 -10.92 -8.97
C VAL A 158 -10.12 -10.56 -8.12
N MET A 159 -9.91 -9.94 -6.96
CA MET A 159 -10.99 -9.50 -6.07
C MET A 159 -11.97 -8.56 -6.79
N TRP A 160 -11.47 -7.56 -7.50
CA TRP A 160 -12.32 -6.61 -8.21
C TRP A 160 -13.04 -7.22 -9.41
N ILE A 161 -12.42 -8.22 -10.10
CA ILE A 161 -13.13 -9.01 -11.11
C ILE A 161 -14.31 -9.76 -10.48
N MET A 162 -14.12 -10.35 -9.29
CA MET A 162 -15.22 -11.04 -8.59
C MET A 162 -16.34 -10.07 -8.19
N VAL A 163 -16.01 -8.85 -7.74
CA VAL A 163 -17.00 -7.79 -7.45
C VAL A 163 -17.74 -7.35 -8.72
N PHE A 164 -17.02 -7.17 -9.83
CA PHE A 164 -17.63 -6.86 -11.12
C PHE A 164 -18.62 -7.94 -11.58
N MET A 165 -18.27 -9.22 -11.42
CA MET A 165 -19.16 -10.34 -11.76
C MET A 165 -20.43 -10.39 -10.90
N GLN A 166 -20.43 -9.76 -9.73
CA GLN A 166 -21.61 -9.61 -8.86
C GLN A 166 -22.52 -8.44 -9.29
N GLY A 167 -22.18 -7.72 -10.37
CA GLY A 167 -23.00 -6.67 -10.96
C GLY A 167 -22.59 -5.24 -10.59
N ASP A 168 -21.48 -5.05 -9.88
CA ASP A 168 -20.96 -3.71 -9.59
C ASP A 168 -20.09 -3.21 -10.74
N SER A 169 -20.68 -2.38 -11.61
CA SER A 169 -20.00 -1.82 -12.78
C SER A 169 -18.87 -0.84 -12.42
N SER A 170 -18.86 -0.28 -11.20
CA SER A 170 -17.79 0.62 -10.75
C SER A 170 -16.45 -0.10 -10.57
N ALA A 171 -16.48 -1.40 -10.31
CA ALA A 171 -15.31 -2.27 -10.20
C ALA A 171 -14.43 -2.27 -11.46
N LEU A 172 -15.00 -2.06 -12.65
CA LEU A 172 -14.26 -2.00 -13.92
C LEU A 172 -13.22 -0.88 -13.93
N LEU A 173 -13.57 0.31 -13.42
CA LEU A 173 -12.66 1.46 -13.35
C LEU A 173 -11.47 1.17 -12.42
N ILE A 174 -11.73 0.47 -11.32
CA ILE A 174 -10.69 0.09 -10.35
C ILE A 174 -9.74 -0.96 -10.96
N ILE A 175 -10.27 -1.96 -11.66
CA ILE A 175 -9.46 -2.95 -12.39
C ILE A 175 -8.54 -2.27 -13.40
N LEU A 176 -9.08 -1.35 -14.20
CA LEU A 176 -8.29 -0.59 -15.17
C LEU A 176 -7.20 0.25 -14.52
N SER A 177 -7.48 0.87 -13.37
CA SER A 177 -6.51 1.61 -12.58
C SER A 177 -5.36 0.72 -12.08
N LEU A 178 -5.66 -0.47 -11.59
CA LEU A 178 -4.66 -1.42 -11.06
C LEU A 178 -3.75 -2.00 -12.15
N ILE A 179 -4.25 -2.18 -13.37
CA ILE A 179 -3.45 -2.69 -14.51
C ILE A 179 -2.42 -1.66 -14.98
N HIS A 180 -2.66 -0.36 -14.74
CA HIS A 180 -1.78 0.72 -15.17
C HIS A 180 -0.70 1.10 -14.15
N ILE A 181 -0.64 0.45 -12.99
CA ILE A 181 0.41 0.62 -11.96
C ILE A 181 1.47 -0.46 -12.12
#